data_abbdec5d06bbe3e20a0d2882a789be66
#
_entry.id   abbdec5d06bbe3e20a0d2882a789be66
#
_cell.length_a   1.000
_cell.length_b   1.000
_cell.length_c   1.000
_cell.angle_alpha   90.00
_cell.angle_beta   90.00
_cell.angle_gamma   90.00
#
_symmetry.space_group_name_H-M   'P 1'
#
loop_
_entity.id
_entity.type
_entity.pdbx_description
1 polymer ?
#
loop_
_entity_poly.entity_id
_entity_poly.type
_entity_poly.pdbx_seq_one_letter_code
_entity_poly.pdbx_strand_id
1 'polypeptide(L)' 'TPNSESGILRPTRGMTMQQVEQKYGIAEQKYAPKGTPAITRWQYPQFDVYFENQLVIHSVVQRKSD' A
#
# COMPACT_ATOMS: atom_id res chain seq x y z
N THR A 1 7.62 18.57 7.97
CA THR A 1 7.41 18.44 7.43
C THR A 1 6.57 18.61 6.77
N PRO A 2 6.40 19.02 6.26
CA PRO A 2 5.56 19.28 5.67
C PRO A 2 4.91 18.46 5.04
N ASN A 3 5.08 17.94 4.48
CA ASN A 3 4.50 17.14 3.89
C ASN A 3 3.67 16.57 4.54
N SER A 4 3.84 16.54 5.31
CA SER A 4 3.05 15.86 5.96
C SER A 4 1.82 16.47 6.04
N GLU A 5 1.66 17.54 5.68
CA GLU A 5 0.51 18.02 5.77
C GLU A 5 -0.38 17.44 5.01
N SER A 6 -0.08 16.93 4.03
CA SER A 6 -0.99 16.26 3.32
C SER A 6 -1.36 15.17 4.11
N GLY A 7 -0.71 14.87 5.08
CA GLY A 7 -1.18 13.96 5.88
C GLY A 7 -0.77 12.59 5.66
N ILE A 8 -1.29 11.92 4.80
CA ILE A 8 -1.07 10.50 4.71
C ILE A 8 0.05 10.16 3.79
N LEU A 9 1.06 9.50 4.32
CA LEU A 9 2.11 8.97 3.50
C LEU A 9 1.68 7.61 3.02
N ARG A 10 1.96 7.31 1.81
CA ARG A 10 1.60 6.02 1.26
C ARG A 10 2.72 5.52 0.37
N PRO A 11 2.77 4.21 0.12
CA PRO A 11 3.82 3.66 -0.72
C PRO A 11 3.75 4.21 -2.13
N THR A 12 4.91 4.36 -2.73
CA THR A 12 4.98 4.87 -4.08
C THR A 12 5.26 3.73 -5.02
N ARG A 13 4.92 3.95 -6.28
CA ARG A 13 5.14 2.95 -7.29
C ARG A 13 6.59 2.53 -7.34
N GLY A 14 6.83 1.27 -7.48
CA GLY A 14 8.18 0.74 -7.57
C GLY A 14 8.76 0.25 -6.25
N MET A 15 8.10 0.51 -5.13
CA MET A 15 8.59 -0.03 -3.88
C MET A 15 8.31 -1.52 -3.83
N THR A 16 9.18 -2.27 -3.17
CA THR A 16 8.96 -3.69 -3.01
C THR A 16 8.09 -3.94 -1.79
N MET A 17 7.52 -5.13 -1.71
CA MET A 17 6.74 -5.50 -0.53
C MET A 17 7.57 -5.36 0.73
N GLN A 18 8.85 -5.75 0.64
CA GLN A 18 9.71 -5.67 1.79
C GLN A 18 9.91 -4.22 2.22
N GLN A 19 10.10 -3.33 1.27
CA GLN A 19 10.27 -1.92 1.59
C GLN A 19 9.01 -1.34 2.22
N VAL A 20 7.86 -1.75 1.74
CA VAL A 20 6.61 -1.26 2.29
C VAL A 20 6.47 -1.71 3.73
N GLU A 21 6.80 -2.97 4.00
CA GLU A 21 6.70 -3.45 5.37
C GLU A 21 7.68 -2.74 6.29
N GLN A 22 8.87 -2.47 5.81
CA GLN A 22 9.84 -1.80 6.63
C GLN A 22 9.43 -0.37 6.94
N LYS A 23 8.79 0.26 5.99
CA LYS A 23 8.47 1.66 6.17
C LYS A 23 7.14 1.89 6.85
N TYR A 24 6.16 1.05 6.55
CA TYR A 24 4.80 1.26 7.06
C TYR A 24 4.34 0.19 8.03
N GLY A 25 5.12 -0.86 8.21
CA GLY A 25 4.76 -1.92 9.13
C GLY A 25 3.97 -3.01 8.44
N ILE A 26 3.47 -3.94 9.21
CA ILE A 26 2.76 -5.08 8.66
C ILE A 26 1.32 -4.69 8.36
N ALA A 27 0.84 -5.05 7.20
CA ALA A 27 -0.52 -4.72 6.80
C ALA A 27 -1.52 -5.39 7.72
N GLU A 28 -2.65 -4.76 7.92
CA GLU A 28 -3.70 -5.33 8.73
C GLU A 28 -4.28 -6.55 8.06
N GLN A 29 -4.39 -6.52 6.76
CA GLN A 29 -4.89 -7.65 6.00
C GLN A 29 -4.03 -7.82 4.78
N LYS A 30 -3.69 -9.05 4.46
CA LYS A 30 -2.97 -9.34 3.24
C LYS A 30 -3.80 -10.31 2.45
N TYR A 31 -4.15 -9.95 1.24
CA TYR A 31 -4.99 -10.78 0.39
C TYR A 31 -4.11 -11.54 -0.59
N ALA A 32 -4.53 -12.73 -0.90
CA ALA A 32 -3.76 -13.58 -1.81
C ALA A 32 -3.70 -12.96 -3.20
N PRO A 33 -2.61 -13.18 -3.92
CA PRO A 33 -2.50 -12.65 -5.27
C PRO A 33 -3.53 -13.27 -6.19
N LYS A 34 -4.03 -12.47 -7.09
CA LYS A 34 -5.02 -12.92 -8.04
C LYS A 34 -4.68 -12.44 -9.43
N GLY A 35 -4.99 -13.24 -10.38
CA GLY A 35 -4.90 -12.84 -11.78
C GLY A 35 -3.53 -13.02 -12.39
N THR A 36 -3.43 -12.58 -13.63
CA THR A 36 -2.19 -12.63 -14.39
C THR A 36 -2.06 -11.30 -15.10
N PRO A 37 -1.10 -10.48 -14.72
CA PRO A 37 -0.12 -10.70 -13.66
C PRO A 37 -0.77 -10.74 -12.28
N ALA A 38 -0.09 -11.36 -11.35
CA ALA A 38 -0.67 -11.52 -10.03
C ALA A 38 -0.71 -10.20 -9.30
N ILE A 39 -1.89 -9.82 -8.86
CA ILE A 39 -2.06 -8.58 -8.11
C ILE A 39 -2.36 -8.93 -6.68
N THR A 40 -1.54 -8.42 -5.77
CA THR A 40 -1.70 -8.65 -4.35
C THR A 40 -2.16 -7.37 -3.71
N ARG A 41 -3.11 -7.47 -2.78
CA ARG A 41 -3.61 -6.30 -2.11
C ARG A 41 -3.28 -6.41 -0.63
N TRP A 42 -2.74 -5.34 -0.08
CA TRP A 42 -2.48 -5.24 1.35
C TRP A 42 -3.30 -4.09 1.89
N GLN A 43 -3.99 -4.32 2.98
CA GLN A 43 -4.84 -3.30 3.56
C GLN A 43 -4.19 -2.74 4.81
N TYR A 44 -4.01 -1.44 4.84
CA TYR A 44 -3.52 -0.72 6.00
C TYR A 44 -4.65 0.17 6.52
N PRO A 45 -4.54 0.69 7.72
CA PRO A 45 -5.62 1.50 8.26
C PRO A 45 -5.93 2.74 7.44
N GLN A 46 -4.94 3.30 6.78
CA GLN A 46 -5.13 4.56 6.09
C GLN A 46 -5.09 4.43 4.59
N PHE A 47 -4.68 3.29 4.07
CA PHE A 47 -4.61 3.13 2.63
C PHE A 47 -4.57 1.66 2.27
N ASP A 48 -4.83 1.38 1.02
CA ASP A 48 -4.67 0.04 0.47
C ASP A 48 -3.53 0.10 -0.53
N VAL A 49 -2.72 -0.94 -0.58
CA VAL A 49 -1.59 -0.99 -1.49
C VAL A 49 -1.79 -2.17 -2.42
N TYR A 50 -1.60 -1.93 -3.70
CA TYR A 50 -1.70 -2.98 -4.69
C TYR A 50 -0.32 -3.26 -5.27
N PHE A 51 0.03 -4.53 -5.29
CA PHE A 51 1.32 -4.96 -5.81
C PHE A 51 1.12 -5.79 -7.05
N GLU A 52 1.98 -5.59 -8.03
CA GLU A 52 2.04 -6.49 -9.15
C GLU A 52 3.30 -7.31 -8.95
N ASN A 53 3.15 -8.59 -8.72
CA ASN A 53 4.25 -9.44 -8.29
C ASN A 53 4.73 -8.94 -6.94
N GLN A 54 5.85 -8.29 -6.89
CA GLN A 54 6.37 -7.82 -5.62
C GLN A 54 6.56 -6.32 -5.59
N LEU A 55 6.07 -5.61 -6.59
CA LEU A 55 6.29 -4.19 -6.67
C LEU A 55 4.98 -3.43 -6.59
N VAL A 56 5.01 -2.30 -5.90
CA VAL A 56 3.82 -1.47 -5.80
C VAL A 56 3.50 -0.88 -7.16
N ILE A 57 2.26 -1.04 -7.58
CA ILE A 57 1.81 -0.39 -8.79
C ILE A 57 0.83 0.71 -8.49
N HIS A 58 0.20 0.67 -7.30
CA HIS A 58 -0.86 1.62 -7.03
C HIS A 58 -1.16 1.60 -5.55
N SER A 59 -1.53 2.71 -5.00
CA SER A 59 -2.01 2.75 -3.63
C SER A 59 -3.20 3.70 -3.57
N VAL A 60 -4.17 3.37 -2.74
CA VAL A 60 -5.39 4.15 -2.63
C VAL A 60 -5.55 4.58 -1.19
N VAL A 61 -5.61 5.87 -0.96
CA VAL A 61 -5.80 6.39 0.37
C VAL A 61 -7.26 6.25 0.75
N GLN A 62 -7.53 5.63 1.91
CA GLN A 62 -8.87 5.49 2.34
C GLN A 62 -9.27 6.69 3.14
N ARG A 63 -10.36 7.36 2.72
CA ARG A 63 -10.80 8.45 3.44
C ARG A 63 -11.94 8.05 4.24
N LYS A 64 -11.94 8.26 5.50
CA LYS A 64 -13.07 7.97 6.25
C LYS A 64 -13.93 9.11 6.13
N SER A 65 -15.10 8.95 5.78
CA SER A 65 -15.89 9.99 5.65
C SER A 65 -16.51 10.24 6.87
N ASP A 66 -16.69 10.70 7.43
CA ASP A 66 -17.31 10.89 8.56
C ASP A 66 -17.54 12.05 8.87
#